data_33484034d0c8009115574de2e4db83da
#
_entry.id   33484034d0c8009115574de2e4db83da
#
_cell.length_a   1.000
_cell.length_b   1.000
_cell.length_c   1.000
_cell.angle_alpha   90.00
_cell.angle_beta   90.00
_cell.angle_gamma   90.00
#
_symmetry.space_group_name_H-M   'P 1'
#
loop_
_entity.id
_entity.type
_entity.pdbx_description
1 polymer ?
#
loop_
_entity_poly.entity_id
_entity_poly.type
_entity_poly.pdbx_seq_one_letter_code
_entity_poly.pdbx_strand_id
1 'polypeptide(L)'
;MKITVFGATGGTGLQVVRAALTAGHAVTAVVRDPAKLPADLRERVEVAQADAMDPRAVEHAVKGADAVVTAIGSRAGRAPTTVSADSARSIVAAMRAAGARRLLLISASALETSRGDDPVTRLVLKPLVQRVLAHPYADLRDAERTVRDSGLDWTIVRPPRLLDKPARGSYRRADGLDVRGGRTITRADLGKAFVDLADDPSAVGRVVYVAN
;
A
#
# COMPACT_ATOMS: atom_id res chain seq x y z
N MET A 1 -0.74 17.23 -6.25
CA MET A 1 -1.59 16.11 -6.72
C MET A 1 -2.79 15.94 -5.80
N LYS A 2 -3.87 15.33 -6.31
CA LYS A 2 -4.97 14.77 -5.49
C LYS A 2 -4.69 13.27 -5.28
N ILE A 3 -4.49 12.87 -4.03
CA ILE A 3 -4.16 11.47 -3.68
C ILE A 3 -5.33 10.86 -2.90
N THR A 4 -5.90 9.77 -3.42
CA THR A 4 -6.92 9.00 -2.69
C THR A 4 -6.26 7.84 -1.94
N VAL A 5 -6.52 7.73 -0.63
CA VAL A 5 -5.91 6.74 0.26
C VAL A 5 -6.97 5.81 0.82
N PHE A 6 -6.89 4.53 0.43
CA PHE A 6 -7.66 3.44 1.03
C PHE A 6 -6.91 2.85 2.23
N GLY A 7 -7.66 2.49 3.27
CA GLY A 7 -7.06 2.03 4.53
C GLY A 7 -6.49 3.18 5.38
N ALA A 8 -6.97 4.41 5.19
CA ALA A 8 -6.48 5.63 5.83
C ALA A 8 -6.50 5.63 7.36
N THR A 9 -7.30 4.76 8.00
CA THR A 9 -7.33 4.56 9.46
C THR A 9 -6.38 3.46 9.95
N GLY A 10 -5.68 2.77 9.04
CA GLY A 10 -4.66 1.78 9.36
C GLY A 10 -3.31 2.43 9.64
N GLY A 11 -2.40 1.72 10.35
CA GLY A 11 -1.10 2.29 10.73
C GLY A 11 -0.28 2.82 9.55
N THR A 12 -0.28 2.14 8.40
CA THR A 12 0.43 2.61 7.20
C THR A 12 -0.35 3.69 6.47
N GLY A 13 -1.66 3.48 6.21
CA GLY A 13 -2.48 4.44 5.49
C GLY A 13 -2.53 5.81 6.18
N LEU A 14 -2.56 5.82 7.51
CA LEU A 14 -2.48 7.05 8.30
C LEU A 14 -1.17 7.81 8.05
N GLN A 15 -0.04 7.11 7.91
CA GLN A 15 1.24 7.74 7.60
C GLN A 15 1.32 8.22 6.15
N VAL A 16 0.67 7.52 5.21
CA VAL A 16 0.53 8.01 3.82
C VAL A 16 -0.26 9.33 3.80
N VAL A 17 -1.40 9.40 4.52
CA VAL A 17 -2.18 10.65 4.64
C VAL A 17 -1.32 11.79 5.20
N ARG A 18 -0.59 11.53 6.31
CA ARG A 18 0.30 12.54 6.92
C ARG A 18 1.40 13.00 5.96
N ALA A 19 2.06 12.07 5.30
CA ALA A 19 3.13 12.38 4.35
C ALA A 19 2.62 13.17 3.15
N ALA A 20 1.46 12.81 2.59
CA ALA A 20 0.84 13.52 1.48
C ALA A 20 0.46 14.96 1.84
N LEU A 21 -0.14 15.16 3.02
CA LEU A 21 -0.45 16.51 3.54
C LEU A 21 0.81 17.34 3.79
N THR A 22 1.87 16.73 4.31
CA THR A 22 3.16 17.41 4.53
C THR A 22 3.81 17.84 3.22
N ALA A 23 3.64 17.02 2.16
CA ALA A 23 4.12 17.35 0.80
C ALA A 23 3.19 18.33 0.04
N GLY A 24 2.14 18.85 0.68
CA GLY A 24 1.23 19.85 0.08
C GLY A 24 0.20 19.26 -0.90
N HIS A 25 -0.06 17.93 -0.83
CA HIS A 25 -1.05 17.30 -1.68
C HIS A 25 -2.46 17.38 -1.09
N ALA A 26 -3.48 17.46 -1.95
CA ALA A 26 -4.86 17.24 -1.57
C ALA A 26 -5.10 15.74 -1.33
N VAL A 27 -5.78 15.39 -0.23
CA VAL A 27 -5.98 13.99 0.15
C VAL A 27 -7.46 13.69 0.30
N THR A 28 -7.93 12.62 -0.34
CA THR A 28 -9.21 11.98 -0.06
C THR A 28 -8.95 10.70 0.75
N ALA A 29 -9.41 10.66 2.00
CA ALA A 29 -9.28 9.51 2.88
C ALA A 29 -10.54 8.63 2.79
N VAL A 30 -10.39 7.42 2.24
CA VAL A 30 -11.51 6.46 2.16
C VAL A 30 -11.54 5.62 3.43
N VAL A 31 -12.64 5.70 4.17
CA VAL A 31 -12.81 5.07 5.48
C VAL A 31 -14.21 4.48 5.64
N ARG A 32 -14.33 3.35 6.35
CA ARG A 32 -15.65 2.79 6.73
C ARG A 32 -16.31 3.55 7.87
N ASP A 33 -15.48 4.09 8.75
CA ASP A 33 -15.92 4.82 9.95
C ASP A 33 -15.05 6.08 10.10
N PRO A 34 -15.60 7.27 9.76
CA PRO A 34 -14.89 8.54 9.86
C PRO A 34 -14.41 8.88 11.27
N ALA A 35 -15.07 8.37 12.32
CA ALA A 35 -14.68 8.65 13.71
C ALA A 35 -13.32 8.04 14.08
N LYS A 36 -12.87 7.02 13.32
CA LYS A 36 -11.54 6.40 13.50
C LYS A 36 -10.39 7.18 12.87
N LEU A 37 -10.68 8.19 12.06
CA LEU A 37 -9.66 9.09 11.56
C LEU A 37 -9.38 10.17 12.63
N PRO A 38 -8.10 10.40 13.02
CA PRO A 38 -7.75 11.46 13.98
C PRO A 38 -8.34 12.81 13.59
N ALA A 39 -8.83 13.57 14.57
CA ALA A 39 -9.53 14.83 14.33
C ALA A 39 -8.68 15.84 13.57
N ASP A 40 -7.39 15.96 13.92
CA ASP A 40 -6.40 16.81 13.28
C ASP A 40 -6.22 16.53 11.77
N LEU A 41 -6.43 15.29 11.35
CA LEU A 41 -6.36 14.90 9.94
C LEU A 41 -7.71 15.04 9.25
N ARG A 42 -8.80 14.72 9.94
CA ARG A 42 -10.15 14.78 9.38
C ARG A 42 -10.53 16.19 8.89
N GLU A 43 -10.04 17.22 9.57
CA GLU A 43 -10.26 18.62 9.19
C GLU A 43 -9.42 19.06 7.98
N ARG A 44 -8.41 18.28 7.58
CA ARG A 44 -7.44 18.60 6.55
C ARG A 44 -7.57 17.75 5.28
N VAL A 45 -8.46 16.77 5.29
CA VAL A 45 -8.67 15.84 4.16
C VAL A 45 -10.13 15.81 3.76
N GLU A 46 -10.39 15.48 2.51
CA GLU A 46 -11.71 15.04 2.08
C GLU A 46 -11.97 13.62 2.64
N VAL A 47 -13.05 13.44 3.39
CA VAL A 47 -13.41 12.13 3.94
C VAL A 47 -14.48 11.49 3.08
N ALA A 48 -14.16 10.36 2.44
CA ALA A 48 -15.10 9.53 1.71
C ALA A 48 -15.47 8.30 2.57
N GLN A 49 -16.72 8.24 3.03
CA GLN A 49 -17.19 7.08 3.76
C GLN A 49 -17.66 6.01 2.78
N ALA A 50 -16.90 4.91 2.67
CA ALA A 50 -17.22 3.80 1.79
C ALA A 50 -16.58 2.49 2.28
N ASP A 51 -17.19 1.36 1.89
CA ASP A 51 -16.53 0.06 1.96
C ASP A 51 -15.66 -0.12 0.70
N ALA A 52 -14.37 -0.33 0.89
CA ALA A 52 -13.41 -0.53 -0.19
C ALA A 52 -13.67 -1.80 -1.02
N MET A 53 -14.56 -2.69 -0.58
CA MET A 53 -14.96 -3.90 -1.30
C MET A 53 -16.17 -3.68 -2.22
N ASP A 54 -16.81 -2.51 -2.16
CA ASP A 54 -17.90 -2.12 -3.06
C ASP A 54 -17.40 -1.13 -4.11
N PRO A 55 -17.22 -1.55 -5.38
CA PRO A 55 -16.68 -0.69 -6.42
C PRO A 55 -17.55 0.53 -6.72
N ARG A 56 -18.88 0.43 -6.54
CA ARG A 56 -19.79 1.56 -6.74
C ARG A 56 -19.65 2.59 -5.62
N ALA A 57 -19.49 2.12 -4.38
CA ALA A 57 -19.30 2.99 -3.23
C ALA A 57 -18.00 3.80 -3.29
N VAL A 58 -16.95 3.26 -3.93
CA VAL A 58 -15.63 3.91 -3.98
C VAL A 58 -15.36 4.68 -5.26
N GLU A 59 -16.20 4.57 -6.29
CA GLU A 59 -15.99 5.21 -7.59
C GLU A 59 -15.86 6.74 -7.47
N HIS A 60 -16.73 7.38 -6.70
CA HIS A 60 -16.68 8.83 -6.49
C HIS A 60 -15.38 9.28 -5.79
N ALA A 61 -14.80 8.44 -4.92
CA ALA A 61 -13.59 8.77 -4.18
C ALA A 61 -12.31 8.71 -5.04
N VAL A 62 -12.33 7.95 -6.14
CA VAL A 62 -11.20 7.86 -7.08
C VAL A 62 -11.34 8.78 -8.29
N LYS A 63 -12.50 9.38 -8.48
CA LYS A 63 -12.74 10.30 -9.59
C LYS A 63 -11.87 11.55 -9.47
N GLY A 64 -11.10 11.83 -10.53
CA GLY A 64 -10.17 12.96 -10.57
C GLY A 64 -8.97 12.83 -9.63
N ALA A 65 -8.70 11.64 -9.10
CA ALA A 65 -7.47 11.37 -8.37
C ALA A 65 -6.29 11.26 -9.34
N ASP A 66 -5.19 11.99 -9.04
CA ASP A 66 -3.92 11.85 -9.74
C ASP A 66 -3.23 10.53 -9.39
N ALA A 67 -3.39 10.08 -8.12
CA ALA A 67 -2.90 8.79 -7.66
C ALA A 67 -3.83 8.18 -6.61
N VAL A 68 -3.92 6.86 -6.62
CA VAL A 68 -4.67 6.05 -5.65
C VAL A 68 -3.69 5.15 -4.90
N VAL A 69 -3.70 5.21 -3.57
CA VAL A 69 -2.90 4.37 -2.69
C VAL A 69 -3.80 3.42 -1.92
N THR A 70 -3.56 2.12 -2.02
CA THR A 70 -4.21 1.14 -1.16
C THR A 70 -3.23 0.59 -0.13
N ALA A 71 -3.48 0.93 1.14
CA ALA A 71 -2.79 0.44 2.31
C ALA A 71 -3.69 -0.51 3.14
N ILE A 72 -4.63 -1.17 2.45
CA ILE A 72 -5.53 -2.14 3.07
C ILE A 72 -4.76 -3.44 3.33
N GLY A 73 -4.95 -3.98 4.52
CA GLY A 73 -4.43 -5.28 4.93
C GLY A 73 -5.39 -5.97 5.89
N SER A 74 -5.34 -7.30 5.90
CA SER A 74 -6.18 -8.09 6.80
C SER A 74 -5.78 -7.89 8.25
N ARG A 75 -6.78 -7.86 9.15
CA ARG A 75 -6.61 -7.93 10.60
C ARG A 75 -6.88 -9.32 11.16
N ALA A 76 -7.10 -10.30 10.28
CA ALA A 76 -7.42 -11.69 10.65
C ALA A 76 -6.19 -12.49 11.15
N GLY A 77 -5.03 -11.85 11.27
CA GLY A 77 -3.80 -12.51 11.70
C GLY A 77 -3.36 -13.59 10.70
N ARG A 78 -3.42 -14.86 11.12
CA ARG A 78 -3.06 -16.02 10.27
C ARG A 78 -4.27 -16.71 9.61
N ALA A 79 -5.48 -16.28 9.96
CA ALA A 79 -6.70 -16.86 9.41
C ALA A 79 -6.83 -16.60 7.90
N PRO A 80 -7.56 -17.46 7.18
CA PRO A 80 -7.92 -17.20 5.79
C PRO A 80 -8.60 -15.84 5.62
N THR A 81 -8.26 -15.14 4.55
CA THR A 81 -8.77 -13.81 4.24
C THR A 81 -8.72 -13.55 2.75
N THR A 82 -9.62 -12.71 2.25
CA THR A 82 -9.65 -12.23 0.86
C THR A 82 -9.67 -10.69 0.79
N VAL A 83 -9.44 -10.03 1.93
CA VAL A 83 -9.59 -8.57 2.09
C VAL A 83 -8.70 -7.79 1.11
N SER A 84 -7.45 -8.22 0.91
CA SER A 84 -6.53 -7.53 0.01
C SER A 84 -6.93 -7.75 -1.45
N ALA A 85 -7.29 -8.97 -1.81
CA ALA A 85 -7.72 -9.31 -3.16
C ALA A 85 -9.07 -8.67 -3.54
N ASP A 86 -10.06 -8.74 -2.63
CA ASP A 86 -11.39 -8.16 -2.87
C ASP A 86 -11.33 -6.64 -2.98
N SER A 87 -10.61 -5.98 -2.08
CA SER A 87 -10.43 -4.52 -2.16
C SER A 87 -9.64 -4.12 -3.42
N ALA A 88 -8.62 -4.88 -3.82
CA ALA A 88 -7.89 -4.59 -5.05
C ALA A 88 -8.79 -4.70 -6.28
N ARG A 89 -9.63 -5.75 -6.38
CA ARG A 89 -10.60 -5.90 -7.47
C ARG A 89 -11.59 -4.74 -7.54
N SER A 90 -12.14 -4.36 -6.39
CA SER A 90 -13.09 -3.24 -6.27
C SER A 90 -12.45 -1.92 -6.69
N ILE A 91 -11.27 -1.60 -6.15
CA ILE A 91 -10.55 -0.36 -6.46
C ILE A 91 -10.17 -0.29 -7.94
N VAL A 92 -9.66 -1.38 -8.51
CA VAL A 92 -9.33 -1.44 -9.96
C VAL A 92 -10.55 -1.20 -10.82
N ALA A 93 -11.70 -1.82 -10.49
CA ALA A 93 -12.95 -1.62 -11.22
C ALA A 93 -13.42 -0.17 -11.15
N ALA A 94 -13.40 0.43 -9.96
CA ALA A 94 -13.79 1.83 -9.76
C ALA A 94 -12.85 2.81 -10.49
N MET A 95 -11.53 2.58 -10.43
CA MET A 95 -10.55 3.41 -11.13
C MET A 95 -10.74 3.36 -12.65
N ARG A 96 -11.01 2.18 -13.23
CA ARG A 96 -11.31 2.05 -14.65
C ARG A 96 -12.57 2.82 -15.04
N ALA A 97 -13.63 2.71 -14.25
CA ALA A 97 -14.89 3.42 -14.48
C ALA A 97 -14.73 4.95 -14.39
N ALA A 98 -13.94 5.42 -13.42
CA ALA A 98 -13.67 6.84 -13.18
C ALA A 98 -12.56 7.44 -14.06
N GLY A 99 -11.83 6.61 -14.85
CA GLY A 99 -10.70 7.06 -15.67
C GLY A 99 -9.41 7.38 -14.88
N ALA A 100 -9.33 7.03 -13.59
CA ALA A 100 -8.12 7.18 -12.79
C ALA A 100 -7.09 6.09 -13.15
N ARG A 101 -5.80 6.45 -13.24
CA ARG A 101 -4.81 5.51 -13.79
C ARG A 101 -3.71 5.10 -12.81
N ARG A 102 -3.21 6.00 -11.97
CA ARG A 102 -2.05 5.75 -11.10
C ARG A 102 -2.45 5.00 -9.83
N LEU A 103 -1.98 3.75 -9.65
CA LEU A 103 -2.32 2.89 -8.51
C LEU A 103 -1.07 2.41 -7.78
N LEU A 104 -1.01 2.60 -6.47
CA LEU A 104 0.03 2.05 -5.62
C LEU A 104 -0.58 1.05 -4.62
N LEU A 105 -0.08 -0.18 -4.62
CA LEU A 105 -0.52 -1.25 -3.73
C LEU A 105 0.55 -1.56 -2.68
N ILE A 106 0.17 -1.62 -1.40
CA ILE A 106 1.03 -2.20 -0.36
C ILE A 106 1.05 -3.73 -0.49
N SER A 107 2.23 -4.31 -0.35
CA SER A 107 2.43 -5.75 -0.27
C SER A 107 3.45 -6.09 0.84
N ALA A 108 4.25 -7.14 0.70
CA ALA A 108 5.26 -7.53 1.67
C ALA A 108 6.52 -8.09 0.98
N SER A 109 7.70 -7.73 1.47
CA SER A 109 8.97 -8.21 0.90
C SER A 109 9.15 -9.73 1.07
N ALA A 110 8.59 -10.30 2.14
CA ALA A 110 8.67 -11.74 2.39
C ALA A 110 7.70 -12.57 1.55
N LEU A 111 6.89 -11.94 0.68
CA LEU A 111 5.99 -12.66 -0.23
C LEU A 111 6.76 -13.55 -1.21
N GLU A 112 7.94 -13.13 -1.62
CA GLU A 112 8.85 -13.85 -2.50
C GLU A 112 10.29 -13.80 -1.98
N THR A 113 11.07 -14.82 -2.32
CA THR A 113 12.52 -14.79 -2.13
C THR A 113 13.18 -14.05 -3.28
N SER A 114 14.20 -13.25 -3.00
CA SER A 114 14.90 -12.47 -4.02
C SER A 114 16.41 -12.72 -4.00
N ARG A 115 17.10 -12.33 -5.08
CA ARG A 115 18.56 -12.38 -5.14
C ARG A 115 19.22 -11.34 -4.22
N GLY A 116 18.47 -10.33 -3.76
CA GLY A 116 18.94 -9.34 -2.80
C GLY A 116 18.95 -9.84 -1.35
N ASP A 117 18.31 -10.98 -1.07
CA ASP A 117 18.30 -11.59 0.26
C ASP A 117 19.67 -12.19 0.59
N ASP A 118 20.09 -12.06 1.86
CA ASP A 118 21.19 -12.86 2.38
C ASP A 118 20.78 -14.35 2.47
N PRO A 119 21.72 -15.30 2.47
CA PRO A 119 21.41 -16.73 2.43
C PRO A 119 20.49 -17.19 3.57
N VAL A 120 20.65 -16.68 4.78
CA VAL A 120 19.81 -17.04 5.94
C VAL A 120 18.39 -16.52 5.75
N THR A 121 18.24 -15.28 5.33
CA THR A 121 16.93 -14.69 5.01
C THR A 121 16.23 -15.48 3.91
N ARG A 122 16.95 -15.81 2.84
CA ARG A 122 16.42 -16.51 1.66
C ARG A 122 16.02 -17.95 1.95
N LEU A 123 16.87 -18.70 2.66
CA LEU A 123 16.70 -20.17 2.81
C LEU A 123 15.93 -20.55 4.09
N VAL A 124 15.88 -19.67 5.09
CA VAL A 124 15.29 -19.99 6.40
C VAL A 124 14.17 -19.02 6.76
N LEU A 125 14.48 -17.72 6.85
CA LEU A 125 13.51 -16.77 7.43
C LEU A 125 12.28 -16.58 6.55
N LYS A 126 12.46 -16.31 5.25
CA LYS A 126 11.32 -16.10 4.34
C LYS A 126 10.46 -17.36 4.17
N PRO A 127 11.00 -18.56 3.93
CA PRO A 127 10.20 -19.78 3.88
C PRO A 127 9.40 -20.03 5.17
N LEU A 128 10.00 -19.77 6.34
CA LEU A 128 9.29 -19.90 7.62
C LEU A 128 8.14 -18.91 7.73
N VAL A 129 8.39 -17.64 7.41
CA VAL A 129 7.36 -16.59 7.43
C VAL A 129 6.26 -16.88 6.41
N GLN A 130 6.61 -17.33 5.21
CA GLN A 130 5.64 -17.71 4.17
C GLN A 130 4.74 -18.89 4.62
N ARG A 131 5.30 -19.86 5.34
CA ARG A 131 4.53 -20.97 5.90
C ARG A 131 3.59 -20.51 7.01
N VAL A 132 4.06 -19.65 7.90
CA VAL A 132 3.29 -19.10 9.04
C VAL A 132 2.17 -18.17 8.57
N LEU A 133 2.41 -17.39 7.50
CA LEU A 133 1.49 -16.41 6.93
C LEU A 133 0.92 -16.88 5.58
N ALA A 134 0.76 -18.18 5.37
CA ALA A 134 0.36 -18.73 4.08
C ALA A 134 -0.95 -18.14 3.54
N HIS A 135 -1.98 -18.01 4.38
CA HIS A 135 -3.26 -17.45 3.97
C HIS A 135 -3.21 -15.94 3.66
N PRO A 136 -2.69 -15.06 4.56
CA PRO A 136 -2.52 -13.64 4.22
C PRO A 136 -1.65 -13.42 2.98
N TYR A 137 -0.65 -14.25 2.77
CA TYR A 137 0.23 -14.11 1.60
C TYR A 137 -0.40 -14.63 0.31
N ALA A 138 -1.29 -15.63 0.38
CA ALA A 138 -2.12 -16.00 -0.77
C ALA A 138 -3.02 -14.85 -1.20
N ASP A 139 -3.70 -14.19 -0.25
CA ASP A 139 -4.52 -13.01 -0.47
C ASP A 139 -3.73 -11.84 -1.11
N LEU A 140 -2.51 -11.56 -0.59
CA LEU A 140 -1.64 -10.54 -1.18
C LEU A 140 -1.18 -10.90 -2.60
N ARG A 141 -0.88 -12.19 -2.90
CA ARG A 141 -0.53 -12.60 -4.28
C ARG A 141 -1.68 -12.39 -5.25
N ASP A 142 -2.91 -12.67 -4.81
CA ASP A 142 -4.09 -12.45 -5.64
C ASP A 142 -4.38 -10.97 -5.85
N ALA A 143 -4.16 -10.12 -4.83
CA ALA A 143 -4.20 -8.67 -4.96
C ALA A 143 -3.15 -8.14 -5.94
N GLU A 144 -1.90 -8.60 -5.84
CA GLU A 144 -0.83 -8.21 -6.78
C GLU A 144 -1.13 -8.64 -8.21
N ARG A 145 -1.68 -9.86 -8.41
CA ARG A 145 -2.09 -10.33 -9.74
C ARG A 145 -3.18 -9.42 -10.31
N THR A 146 -4.22 -9.14 -9.54
CA THR A 146 -5.30 -8.22 -9.96
C THR A 146 -4.75 -6.87 -10.40
N VAL A 147 -3.79 -6.31 -9.66
CA VAL A 147 -3.19 -5.01 -9.97
C VAL A 147 -2.31 -5.09 -11.23
N ARG A 148 -1.49 -6.13 -11.39
CA ARG A 148 -0.66 -6.32 -12.59
C ARG A 148 -1.49 -6.46 -13.87
N ASP A 149 -2.61 -7.18 -13.78
CA ASP A 149 -3.50 -7.45 -14.93
C ASP A 149 -4.50 -6.30 -15.16
N SER A 150 -4.41 -5.21 -14.37
CA SER A 150 -5.38 -4.11 -14.41
C SER A 150 -5.28 -3.21 -15.64
N GLY A 151 -4.13 -3.14 -16.32
CA GLY A 151 -3.85 -2.13 -17.34
C GLY A 151 -3.73 -0.70 -16.81
N LEU A 152 -3.65 -0.53 -15.48
CA LEU A 152 -3.39 0.75 -14.83
C LEU A 152 -1.89 1.03 -14.76
N ASP A 153 -1.53 2.25 -14.41
CA ASP A 153 -0.16 2.68 -14.16
C ASP A 153 0.20 2.32 -12.70
N TRP A 154 0.45 1.03 -12.48
CA TRP A 154 0.59 0.47 -11.14
C TRP A 154 2.03 0.50 -10.60
N THR A 155 2.15 0.55 -9.28
CA THR A 155 3.36 0.23 -8.52
C THR A 155 3.00 -0.65 -7.32
N ILE A 156 3.70 -1.77 -7.15
CA ILE A 156 3.55 -2.63 -5.98
C ILE A 156 4.70 -2.32 -5.03
N VAL A 157 4.39 -1.87 -3.82
CA VAL A 157 5.39 -1.51 -2.80
C VAL A 157 5.51 -2.66 -1.80
N ARG A 158 6.70 -3.24 -1.70
CA ARG A 158 7.01 -4.37 -0.83
C ARG A 158 7.93 -3.95 0.32
N PRO A 159 7.39 -3.49 1.46
CA PRO A 159 8.17 -3.22 2.66
C PRO A 159 8.55 -4.53 3.38
N PRO A 160 9.66 -4.52 4.18
CA PRO A 160 9.97 -5.54 5.15
C PRO A 160 9.13 -5.37 6.43
N ARG A 161 9.61 -5.84 7.58
CA ARG A 161 8.94 -5.64 8.87
C ARG A 161 8.73 -4.16 9.16
N LEU A 162 7.45 -3.80 9.43
CA LEU A 162 7.05 -2.44 9.76
C LEU A 162 7.29 -2.12 11.24
N LEU A 163 7.76 -0.92 11.53
CA LEU A 163 8.01 -0.43 12.88
C LEU A 163 7.14 0.80 13.18
N ASP A 164 6.58 0.84 14.39
CA ASP A 164 5.89 2.00 14.97
C ASP A 164 6.89 2.86 15.74
N LYS A 165 7.88 3.41 15.02
CA LYS A 165 8.92 4.30 15.53
C LYS A 165 8.88 5.63 14.78
N PRO A 166 9.49 6.70 15.32
CA PRO A 166 9.68 7.96 14.60
C PRO A 166 10.34 7.73 13.22
N ALA A 167 10.02 8.58 12.26
CA ALA A 167 10.67 8.57 10.97
C ALA A 167 12.19 8.71 11.09
N ARG A 168 12.91 8.01 10.24
CA ARG A 168 14.36 8.24 10.04
C ARG A 168 14.63 9.37 9.05
N GLY A 169 13.60 9.78 8.31
CA GLY A 169 13.66 10.82 7.29
C GLY A 169 14.14 10.36 5.92
N SER A 170 14.66 9.13 5.82
CA SER A 170 15.11 8.55 4.57
C SER A 170 14.84 7.05 4.50
N TYR A 171 14.76 6.54 3.29
CA TYR A 171 14.65 5.11 3.00
C TYR A 171 15.48 4.75 1.76
N ARG A 172 15.83 3.49 1.64
CA ARG A 172 16.46 2.93 0.43
C ARG A 172 15.39 2.22 -0.39
N ARG A 173 15.55 2.25 -1.70
CA ARG A 173 14.68 1.52 -2.63
C ARG A 173 15.49 0.62 -3.55
N ALA A 174 14.87 -0.46 -4.02
CA ALA A 174 15.39 -1.31 -5.09
C ALA A 174 14.21 -1.85 -5.92
N ASP A 175 14.35 -1.86 -7.23
CA ASP A 175 13.32 -2.28 -8.15
C ASP A 175 13.50 -3.78 -8.48
N GLY A 176 12.45 -4.58 -8.25
CA GLY A 176 12.43 -6.01 -8.52
C GLY A 176 13.26 -6.89 -7.57
N LEU A 177 14.05 -6.30 -6.67
CA LEU A 177 14.92 -7.00 -5.74
C LEU A 177 14.78 -6.43 -4.33
N ASP A 178 14.98 -7.27 -3.29
CA ASP A 178 15.03 -6.77 -1.92
C ASP A 178 16.19 -5.79 -1.69
N VAL A 179 15.94 -4.79 -0.84
CA VAL A 179 16.98 -3.87 -0.39
C VAL A 179 17.97 -4.64 0.47
N ARG A 180 19.23 -4.75 0.01
CA ARG A 180 20.28 -5.50 0.72
C ARG A 180 20.42 -5.02 2.17
N GLY A 181 20.26 -5.95 3.13
CA GLY A 181 20.29 -5.65 4.57
C GLY A 181 19.06 -4.87 5.08
N GLY A 182 18.05 -4.64 4.25
CA GLY A 182 16.83 -3.93 4.59
C GLY A 182 15.82 -4.80 5.31
N ARG A 183 15.94 -4.92 6.64
CA ARG A 183 15.08 -5.80 7.45
C ARG A 183 13.86 -5.11 8.03
N THR A 184 13.86 -3.79 8.08
CA THR A 184 12.79 -2.99 8.68
C THR A 184 12.58 -1.68 7.94
N ILE A 185 11.39 -1.11 8.11
CA ILE A 185 11.08 0.29 7.74
C ILE A 185 10.11 0.87 8.75
N THR A 186 10.23 2.15 9.09
CA THR A 186 9.20 2.81 9.89
C THR A 186 7.95 3.05 9.04
N ARG A 187 6.76 2.99 9.65
CA ARG A 187 5.53 3.32 8.89
C ARG A 187 5.54 4.75 8.35
N ALA A 188 6.20 5.66 9.06
CA ALA A 188 6.33 7.05 8.62
C ALA A 188 7.20 7.16 7.35
N ASP A 189 8.36 6.50 7.30
CA ASP A 189 9.20 6.48 6.10
C ASP A 189 8.52 5.71 4.95
N LEU A 190 7.73 4.67 5.25
CA LEU A 190 6.92 3.98 4.24
C LEU A 190 5.83 4.91 3.69
N GLY A 191 5.18 5.71 4.54
CA GLY A 191 4.22 6.73 4.10
C GLY A 191 4.86 7.74 3.13
N LYS A 192 6.06 8.22 3.46
CA LYS A 192 6.86 9.06 2.56
C LYS A 192 7.17 8.33 1.25
N ALA A 193 7.59 7.06 1.31
CA ALA A 193 7.90 6.29 0.11
C ALA A 193 6.70 6.17 -0.85
N PHE A 194 5.49 5.98 -0.33
CA PHE A 194 4.28 5.96 -1.15
C PHE A 194 4.04 7.28 -1.88
N VAL A 195 4.26 8.42 -1.20
CA VAL A 195 4.09 9.75 -1.80
C VAL A 195 5.14 10.00 -2.87
N ASP A 196 6.42 9.73 -2.58
CA ASP A 196 7.52 9.88 -3.54
C ASP A 196 7.28 9.02 -4.80
N LEU A 197 6.83 7.76 -4.60
CA LEU A 197 6.56 6.82 -5.69
C LEU A 197 5.29 7.16 -6.48
N ALA A 198 4.34 7.88 -5.89
CA ALA A 198 3.14 8.33 -6.61
C ALA A 198 3.48 9.31 -7.73
N ASP A 199 4.47 10.16 -7.52
CA ASP A 199 4.95 11.18 -8.47
C ASP A 199 6.11 10.68 -9.36
N ASP A 200 6.58 9.45 -9.17
CA ASP A 200 7.71 8.89 -9.92
C ASP A 200 7.22 8.04 -11.11
N PRO A 201 7.33 8.52 -12.36
CA PRO A 201 6.94 7.76 -13.54
C PRO A 201 7.83 6.53 -13.77
N SER A 202 9.07 6.52 -13.26
CA SER A 202 9.97 5.37 -13.40
C SER A 202 9.53 4.16 -12.57
N ALA A 203 8.65 4.38 -11.57
CA ALA A 203 8.08 3.33 -10.72
C ALA A 203 6.85 2.64 -11.35
N VAL A 204 6.35 3.13 -12.49
CA VAL A 204 5.20 2.52 -13.17
C VAL A 204 5.56 1.15 -13.73
N GLY A 205 4.67 0.16 -13.49
CA GLY A 205 4.88 -1.24 -13.87
C GLY A 205 5.96 -1.94 -13.04
N ARG A 206 6.32 -1.40 -11.87
CA ARG A 206 7.41 -1.94 -11.04
C ARG A 206 6.92 -2.49 -9.71
N VAL A 207 7.64 -3.53 -9.27
CA VAL A 207 7.63 -3.98 -7.88
C VAL A 207 8.81 -3.32 -7.18
N VAL A 208 8.53 -2.45 -6.23
CA VAL A 208 9.53 -1.62 -5.54
C VAL A 208 9.66 -2.10 -4.10
N TYR A 209 10.86 -2.49 -3.73
CA TYR A 209 11.21 -2.83 -2.35
C TYR A 209 11.76 -1.59 -1.66
N VAL A 210 11.32 -1.36 -0.42
CA VAL A 210 11.72 -0.18 0.37
C VAL A 210 12.13 -0.58 1.78
N ALA A 211 13.22 -0.02 2.30
CA ALA A 211 13.70 -0.30 3.66
C ALA A 211 14.52 0.87 4.23
N ASN A 212 14.58 0.96 5.57
CA ASN A 212 15.57 1.83 6.24
C ASN A 212 16.94 1.18 6.36
#